data_b05811d754caf79c410475f4d5da4754
#
_entry.id   b05811d754caf79c410475f4d5da4754
#
_cell.length_a   1.000
_cell.length_b   1.000
_cell.length_c   1.000
_cell.angle_alpha   90.00
_cell.angle_beta   90.00
_cell.angle_gamma   90.00
#
_symmetry.space_group_name_H-M   'P 1'
#
loop_
_entity.id
_entity.type
_entity.pdbx_description
1 polymer ?
#
loop_
_entity_poly.entity_id
_entity_poly.type
_entity_poly.pdbx_seq_one_letter_code
_entity_poly.pdbx_strand_id
1 'polypeptide(L)'
;MTIFKHSDDIMRNKTTTFPRLARKLTGIGSAFLLCLSTTALAETQVLDRVIAIVDDGVVLQSEFDERKNAVLQRLQGQYDQLPPMDVLEQQILDQLILEQLQLEEAARYGIEIPDQQLNNTLQQIMANNGMSSMDELAASLAADGMTLDQLREKVRRDLLLNQVQQGVVNNRIRVTEQEIDNFLSSSDGKFATSPDYRLGHILISVSGSSTPDEVEAAKQEAESLYQRLQDGADFAQLAISNSDDQTALEGGDLGWRKLAQLPELFADVVDGLEVGEVSKPIRSGAGFHLLKNFEQRGGGEQLVQQTKARHILIKTSEIMDDETAQEKLSDIKQQIEDGADFAEMARENSEDIGSMLNGGDLGWANPGTFVPAFEAAMAETEIGGIAGPFKSQFGWHILQVVDRRQEDLSDVVIRNKAAQMMRERRFNEELQVWQLELRDNAYIDIKDVDGAES
;
A
#
# COMPACT_ATOMS: atom_id res chain seq x y z
N MET A 1 1.63 -15.76 13.19
CA MET A 1 2.09 -15.30 11.89
C MET A 1 1.21 -14.14 11.45
N THR A 2 1.25 -13.08 12.23
CA THR A 2 0.44 -11.87 12.02
C THR A 2 1.09 -10.78 12.87
N ILE A 3 2.18 -10.19 12.36
CA ILE A 3 2.91 -9.12 13.05
C ILE A 3 3.18 -7.98 12.06
N PHE A 4 2.13 -7.45 11.43
CA PHE A 4 2.19 -6.13 10.80
C PHE A 4 0.77 -5.63 10.53
N LYS A 5 0.08 -5.29 11.59
CA LYS A 5 -1.11 -4.41 11.54
C LYS A 5 -1.42 -3.98 12.96
N HIS A 6 -0.99 -2.83 13.34
CA HIS A 6 -1.69 -1.85 14.20
C HIS A 6 -0.69 -0.82 14.69
N SER A 7 -0.68 0.27 14.03
CA SER A 7 -0.08 1.51 14.48
C SER A 7 -1.17 2.58 14.50
N ASP A 8 -2.27 2.30 15.20
CA ASP A 8 -3.29 3.29 15.50
C ASP A 8 -3.94 2.89 16.82
N ASP A 9 -3.47 3.47 17.87
CA ASP A 9 -4.16 3.80 19.13
C ASP A 9 -3.15 3.83 20.29
N ILE A 10 -2.67 4.97 20.61
CA ILE A 10 -2.31 5.41 21.98
C ILE A 10 -1.98 6.91 21.93
N MET A 11 -2.97 7.74 22.09
CA MET A 11 -2.84 9.05 22.73
C MET A 11 -4.17 9.45 23.31
N ARG A 12 -4.39 9.17 24.57
CA ARG A 12 -5.39 9.83 25.40
C ARG A 12 -4.75 10.35 26.68
N ASN A 13 -4.36 11.58 26.60
CA ASN A 13 -4.37 12.67 27.58
C ASN A 13 -4.69 12.32 29.04
N LYS A 14 -3.73 12.55 29.95
CA LYS A 14 -4.02 12.98 31.33
C LYS A 14 -3.02 14.08 31.75
N THR A 15 -3.52 15.29 31.71
CA THR A 15 -2.97 16.47 32.38
C THR A 15 -2.97 16.26 33.90
N THR A 16 -1.83 16.37 34.54
CA THR A 16 -1.71 16.64 35.99
C THR A 16 -0.80 17.81 36.21
N THR A 17 -1.43 18.88 36.68
CA THR A 17 -0.89 20.11 37.19
C THR A 17 -0.13 19.88 38.51
N PHE A 18 1.08 20.41 38.66
CA PHE A 18 1.74 20.59 39.93
C PHE A 18 2.04 22.08 40.21
N PRO A 19 1.88 22.55 41.46
CA PRO A 19 1.95 23.96 41.79
C PRO A 19 3.37 24.44 42.15
N ARG A 20 3.61 25.70 41.81
CA ARG A 20 4.78 26.49 42.21
C ARG A 20 4.83 26.70 43.72
N LEU A 21 6.02 26.53 44.32
CA LEU A 21 6.34 27.13 45.58
C LEU A 21 7.67 27.88 45.48
N ALA A 22 7.57 29.20 45.60
CA ALA A 22 8.69 30.09 45.73
C ALA A 22 9.12 30.14 47.22
N ARG A 23 10.43 30.17 47.51
CA ARG A 23 10.92 30.79 48.75
C ARG A 23 12.32 31.34 48.57
N LYS A 24 12.41 32.66 48.72
CA LYS A 24 13.65 33.42 48.92
C LYS A 24 14.25 33.11 50.30
N LEU A 25 15.57 33.10 50.42
CA LEU A 25 16.25 33.64 51.58
C LEU A 25 17.72 33.94 51.26
N THR A 26 18.09 35.17 51.55
CA THR A 26 19.40 35.82 51.57
C THR A 26 20.24 35.39 52.79
N GLY A 27 21.57 35.38 52.67
CA GLY A 27 22.49 35.29 53.83
C GLY A 27 23.98 35.21 53.47
N ILE A 28 24.70 36.19 53.74
CA ILE A 28 26.09 36.65 53.71
C ILE A 28 27.08 35.67 54.40
N GLY A 29 28.26 35.49 53.81
CA GLY A 29 29.46 35.51 54.65
C GLY A 29 30.51 34.40 54.47
N SER A 30 31.69 34.85 54.19
CA SER A 30 33.05 34.34 54.52
C SER A 30 33.78 33.48 53.50
N ALA A 31 34.79 34.09 52.93
CA ALA A 31 35.88 33.53 52.23
C ALA A 31 36.69 32.53 53.08
N PHE A 32 36.84 31.29 52.53
CA PHE A 32 37.89 30.39 52.98
C PHE A 32 38.51 29.77 51.74
N LEU A 33 39.70 30.18 51.43
CA LEU A 33 40.50 29.69 50.29
C LEU A 33 40.98 28.27 50.66
N LEU A 34 40.31 27.27 50.19
CA LEU A 34 40.78 25.87 50.23
C LEU A 34 41.11 25.45 48.77
N CYS A 35 42.41 25.26 48.54
CA CYS A 35 42.87 24.55 47.34
C CYS A 35 42.28 23.12 47.30
N LEU A 36 41.13 22.95 46.67
CA LEU A 36 40.68 21.61 46.28
C LEU A 36 41.36 21.25 44.96
N SER A 37 42.34 20.36 45.07
CA SER A 37 42.79 19.55 43.96
C SER A 37 41.56 18.84 43.40
N THR A 38 41.02 19.34 42.29
CA THR A 38 40.02 18.61 41.48
C THR A 38 40.71 17.38 40.92
N THR A 39 40.54 16.25 41.58
CA THR A 39 40.72 14.97 40.93
C THR A 39 39.69 14.97 39.78
N ALA A 40 40.18 15.18 38.56
CA ALA A 40 39.41 14.87 37.37
C ALA A 40 39.09 13.37 37.46
N LEU A 41 37.85 13.06 37.89
CA LEU A 41 37.29 11.74 37.63
C LEU A 41 37.21 11.66 36.11
N ALA A 42 38.21 11.00 35.53
CA ALA A 42 38.07 10.52 34.16
C ALA A 42 36.81 9.62 34.19
N GLU A 43 35.72 10.09 33.58
CA GLU A 43 34.60 9.25 33.25
C GLU A 43 35.20 8.12 32.40
N THR A 44 35.26 6.93 32.97
CA THR A 44 35.61 5.74 32.24
C THR A 44 34.52 5.57 31.19
N GLN A 45 34.80 5.99 29.96
CA GLN A 45 33.95 5.68 28.82
C GLN A 45 33.98 4.16 28.72
N VAL A 46 32.90 3.52 29.15
CA VAL A 46 32.72 2.08 29.01
C VAL A 46 32.71 1.81 27.51
N LEU A 47 33.77 1.19 27.02
CA LEU A 47 33.80 0.70 25.64
C LEU A 47 32.66 -0.32 25.49
N ASP A 48 31.86 -0.15 24.44
CA ASP A 48 30.74 -1.05 24.17
C ASP A 48 31.28 -2.49 23.94
N ARG A 49 30.58 -3.46 24.48
CA ARG A 49 31.01 -4.86 24.44
C ARG A 49 30.51 -5.51 23.14
N VAL A 50 31.39 -6.22 22.45
CA VAL A 50 31.02 -7.08 21.31
C VAL A 50 30.42 -8.38 21.85
N ILE A 51 29.17 -8.69 21.48
CA ILE A 51 28.46 -9.90 21.87
C ILE A 51 28.40 -10.96 20.74
N ALA A 52 28.55 -10.52 19.49
CA ALA A 52 28.76 -11.43 18.37
C ALA A 52 29.65 -10.79 17.31
N ILE A 53 30.51 -11.60 16.68
CA ILE A 53 31.24 -11.26 15.46
C ILE A 53 30.50 -11.95 14.32
N VAL A 54 30.19 -11.21 13.28
CA VAL A 54 29.39 -11.64 12.13
C VAL A 54 30.12 -11.22 10.87
N ASP A 55 30.77 -12.16 10.18
CA ASP A 55 31.70 -11.89 9.07
C ASP A 55 32.69 -10.76 9.40
N ASP A 56 32.60 -9.62 8.71
CA ASP A 56 33.44 -8.42 8.92
C ASP A 56 32.83 -7.43 9.92
N GLY A 57 31.62 -7.69 10.40
CA GLY A 57 30.86 -6.83 11.31
C GLY A 57 30.76 -7.37 12.73
N VAL A 58 30.10 -6.60 13.59
CA VAL A 58 29.90 -6.94 14.99
C VAL A 58 28.50 -6.55 15.45
N VAL A 59 27.99 -7.29 16.44
CA VAL A 59 26.79 -6.93 17.20
C VAL A 59 27.25 -6.47 18.58
N LEU A 60 26.79 -5.30 19.00
CA LEU A 60 27.17 -4.67 20.25
C LEU A 60 26.16 -4.94 21.36
N GLN A 61 26.64 -4.94 22.61
CA GLN A 61 25.80 -5.11 23.80
C GLN A 61 24.74 -3.98 23.89
N SER A 62 25.09 -2.76 23.56
CA SER A 62 24.17 -1.62 23.59
C SER A 62 23.01 -1.80 22.60
N GLU A 63 23.30 -2.30 21.39
CA GLU A 63 22.26 -2.60 20.38
C GLU A 63 21.30 -3.70 20.85
N PHE A 64 21.87 -4.72 21.49
CA PHE A 64 21.08 -5.81 22.07
C PHE A 64 20.18 -5.32 23.20
N ASP A 65 20.72 -4.54 24.14
CA ASP A 65 19.97 -4.03 25.29
C ASP A 65 18.88 -3.05 24.85
N GLU A 66 19.14 -2.20 23.88
CA GLU A 66 18.14 -1.30 23.28
C GLU A 66 16.99 -2.13 22.64
N ARG A 67 17.34 -3.12 21.83
CA ARG A 67 16.35 -3.99 21.18
C ARG A 67 15.56 -4.79 22.21
N LYS A 68 16.21 -5.34 23.22
CA LYS A 68 15.56 -6.08 24.32
C LYS A 68 14.55 -5.20 25.06
N ASN A 69 14.95 -3.99 25.44
CA ASN A 69 14.07 -3.05 26.13
C ASN A 69 12.85 -2.67 25.27
N ALA A 70 13.05 -2.38 24.00
CA ALA A 70 11.96 -2.07 23.08
C ALA A 70 10.96 -3.23 22.90
N VAL A 71 11.47 -4.46 22.80
CA VAL A 71 10.64 -5.68 22.71
C VAL A 71 9.86 -5.90 24.00
N LEU A 72 10.52 -5.78 25.17
CA LEU A 72 9.85 -5.96 26.46
C LEU A 72 8.75 -4.93 26.71
N GLN A 73 8.98 -3.65 26.37
CA GLN A 73 7.96 -2.61 26.47
C GLN A 73 6.73 -2.92 25.60
N ARG A 74 6.96 -3.41 24.40
CA ARG A 74 5.86 -3.80 23.48
C ARG A 74 5.07 -4.99 24.00
N LEU A 75 5.76 -6.03 24.50
CA LEU A 75 5.13 -7.25 24.99
C LEU A 75 4.35 -7.03 26.29
N GLN A 76 4.86 -6.22 27.23
CA GLN A 76 4.18 -5.89 28.48
C GLN A 76 2.82 -5.23 28.30
N GLY A 77 2.61 -4.55 27.16
CA GLY A 77 1.30 -3.95 26.81
C GLY A 77 0.32 -4.89 26.14
N GLN A 78 0.74 -6.09 25.69
CA GLN A 78 -0.04 -6.97 24.84
C GLN A 78 -0.30 -8.37 25.42
N TYR A 79 0.52 -8.84 26.36
CA TYR A 79 0.45 -10.21 26.87
C TYR A 79 0.54 -10.26 28.40
N ASP A 80 -0.31 -11.09 29.02
CA ASP A 80 -0.30 -11.35 30.47
C ASP A 80 0.91 -12.19 30.91
N GLN A 81 1.53 -12.96 30.02
CA GLN A 81 2.72 -13.76 30.27
C GLN A 81 3.74 -13.55 29.17
N LEU A 82 4.96 -13.20 29.56
CA LEU A 82 6.09 -13.09 28.66
C LEU A 82 6.71 -14.46 28.37
N PRO A 83 7.31 -14.68 27.20
CA PRO A 83 8.14 -15.85 26.93
C PRO A 83 9.29 -15.95 27.95
N PRO A 84 9.88 -17.15 28.16
CA PRO A 84 11.10 -17.29 28.93
C PRO A 84 12.17 -16.31 28.42
N MET A 85 12.89 -15.66 29.36
CA MET A 85 13.80 -14.57 29.01
C MET A 85 14.96 -15.03 28.13
N ASP A 86 15.50 -16.21 28.40
CA ASP A 86 16.55 -16.86 27.61
C ASP A 86 16.14 -17.09 26.16
N VAL A 87 14.91 -17.53 25.92
CA VAL A 87 14.36 -17.69 24.55
C VAL A 87 14.22 -16.34 23.85
N LEU A 88 13.75 -15.33 24.57
CA LEU A 88 13.59 -13.98 24.01
C LEU A 88 14.95 -13.36 23.66
N GLU A 89 15.92 -13.47 24.54
CA GLU A 89 17.29 -12.97 24.34
C GLU A 89 17.96 -13.66 23.16
N GLN A 90 17.82 -14.97 23.04
CA GLN A 90 18.32 -15.71 21.88
C GLN A 90 17.69 -15.24 20.57
N GLN A 91 16.37 -15.04 20.55
CA GLN A 91 15.67 -14.55 19.36
C GLN A 91 16.12 -13.14 18.97
N ILE A 92 16.33 -12.25 19.94
CA ILE A 92 16.82 -10.90 19.71
C ILE A 92 18.23 -10.93 19.12
N LEU A 93 19.13 -11.74 19.69
CA LEU A 93 20.49 -11.89 19.18
C LEU A 93 20.51 -12.44 17.76
N ASP A 94 19.74 -13.49 17.50
CA ASP A 94 19.60 -14.10 16.17
C ASP A 94 19.09 -13.09 15.14
N GLN A 95 18.16 -12.22 15.54
CA GLN A 95 17.66 -11.16 14.67
C GLN A 95 18.72 -10.09 14.38
N LEU A 96 19.48 -9.65 15.38
CA LEU A 96 20.55 -8.67 15.19
C LEU A 96 21.69 -9.21 14.32
N ILE A 97 22.05 -10.49 14.48
CA ILE A 97 23.02 -11.17 13.61
C ILE A 97 22.51 -11.16 12.17
N LEU A 98 21.26 -11.49 11.95
CA LEU A 98 20.67 -11.52 10.61
C LEU A 98 20.57 -10.11 10.00
N GLU A 99 20.24 -9.10 10.80
CA GLU A 99 20.26 -7.70 10.35
C GLU A 99 21.68 -7.28 9.93
N GLN A 100 22.71 -7.65 10.70
CA GLN A 100 24.11 -7.34 10.37
C GLN A 100 24.53 -7.97 9.03
N LEU A 101 24.21 -9.25 8.81
CA LEU A 101 24.47 -9.94 7.55
C LEU A 101 23.81 -9.26 6.35
N GLN A 102 22.59 -8.78 6.49
CA GLN A 102 21.88 -8.07 5.44
C GLN A 102 22.50 -6.69 5.15
N LEU A 103 22.99 -5.99 6.19
CA LEU A 103 23.69 -4.71 6.02
C LEU A 103 25.02 -4.90 5.28
N GLU A 104 25.72 -5.99 5.55
CA GLU A 104 26.94 -6.33 4.81
C GLU A 104 26.66 -6.65 3.34
N GLU A 105 25.56 -7.37 3.07
CA GLU A 105 25.11 -7.56 1.69
C GLU A 105 24.74 -6.24 1.02
N ALA A 106 24.05 -5.33 1.72
CA ALA A 106 23.77 -4.00 1.19
C ALA A 106 25.04 -3.24 0.83
N ALA A 107 26.08 -3.30 1.69
CA ALA A 107 27.38 -2.69 1.43
C ALA A 107 28.09 -3.37 0.25
N ARG A 108 28.02 -4.69 0.13
CA ARG A 108 28.61 -5.47 -0.99
C ARG A 108 27.99 -5.10 -2.35
N TYR A 109 26.68 -4.82 -2.36
CA TYR A 109 25.99 -4.34 -3.57
C TYR A 109 26.11 -2.83 -3.79
N GLY A 110 26.79 -2.09 -2.91
CA GLY A 110 26.94 -0.64 -3.02
C GLY A 110 25.61 0.11 -2.86
N ILE A 111 24.70 -0.44 -2.05
CA ILE A 111 23.42 0.19 -1.77
C ILE A 111 23.64 1.32 -0.77
N GLU A 112 23.25 2.54 -1.16
CA GLU A 112 23.33 3.73 -0.32
C GLU A 112 21.95 4.41 -0.27
N ILE A 113 21.63 4.98 0.88
CA ILE A 113 20.39 5.76 1.06
C ILE A 113 20.69 7.25 0.87
N PRO A 114 20.20 7.87 -0.21
CA PRO A 114 20.38 9.30 -0.42
C PRO A 114 19.73 10.11 0.71
N ASP A 115 20.37 11.24 1.09
CA ASP A 115 19.82 12.12 2.13
C ASP A 115 18.42 12.65 1.82
N GLN A 116 18.09 12.83 0.55
CA GLN A 116 16.74 13.20 0.14
C GLN A 116 15.70 12.14 0.52
N GLN A 117 16.00 10.86 0.29
CA GLN A 117 15.11 9.75 0.66
C GLN A 117 14.96 9.66 2.17
N LEU A 118 16.05 9.78 2.93
CA LEU A 118 16.02 9.81 4.38
C LEU A 118 15.15 10.96 4.91
N ASN A 119 15.35 12.18 4.39
CA ASN A 119 14.57 13.34 4.79
C ASN A 119 13.07 13.19 4.45
N ASN A 120 12.74 12.63 3.30
CA ASN A 120 11.34 12.35 2.93
C ASN A 120 10.69 11.35 3.90
N THR A 121 11.42 10.31 4.30
CA THR A 121 10.93 9.33 5.29
C THR A 121 10.71 9.97 6.65
N LEU A 122 11.63 10.83 7.10
CA LEU A 122 11.46 11.59 8.36
C LEU A 122 10.25 12.53 8.30
N GLN A 123 10.00 13.19 7.17
CA GLN A 123 8.81 14.00 6.97
C GLN A 123 7.52 13.17 7.04
N GLN A 124 7.52 11.96 6.47
CA GLN A 124 6.39 11.03 6.59
C GLN A 124 6.16 10.60 8.05
N ILE A 125 7.23 10.30 8.79
CA ILE A 125 7.15 9.97 10.22
C ILE A 125 6.53 11.15 10.99
N MET A 126 6.97 12.39 10.73
CA MET A 126 6.40 13.59 11.35
C MET A 126 4.90 13.73 11.03
N ALA A 127 4.54 13.63 9.75
CA ALA A 127 3.15 13.75 9.30
C ALA A 127 2.23 12.70 9.95
N ASN A 128 2.68 11.45 10.01
CA ASN A 128 1.93 10.35 10.63
C ASN A 128 1.74 10.54 12.15
N ASN A 129 2.64 11.26 12.81
CA ASN A 129 2.55 11.59 14.24
C ASN A 129 1.95 12.99 14.50
N GLY A 130 1.45 13.68 13.47
CA GLY A 130 0.83 14.99 13.60
C GLY A 130 1.80 16.10 13.99
N MET A 131 3.09 15.93 13.71
CA MET A 131 4.14 16.89 14.01
C MET A 131 4.36 17.82 12.83
N SER A 132 4.58 19.11 13.11
CA SER A 132 4.69 20.14 12.08
C SER A 132 6.14 20.56 11.79
N SER A 133 7.09 20.19 12.66
CA SER A 133 8.50 20.61 12.55
C SER A 133 9.48 19.57 13.08
N MET A 134 10.73 19.64 12.59
CA MET A 134 11.84 18.83 13.11
C MET A 134 12.14 19.12 14.58
N ASP A 135 11.89 20.34 15.06
CA ASP A 135 12.08 20.70 16.45
C ASP A 135 11.06 20.00 17.37
N GLU A 136 9.80 19.86 16.91
CA GLU A 136 8.79 19.08 17.63
C GLU A 136 9.17 17.60 17.67
N LEU A 137 9.65 17.03 16.55
CA LEU A 137 10.15 15.66 16.50
C LEU A 137 11.33 15.48 17.48
N ALA A 138 12.32 16.38 17.45
CA ALA A 138 13.48 16.31 18.34
C ALA A 138 13.08 16.43 19.83
N ALA A 139 12.10 17.28 20.16
CA ALA A 139 11.59 17.41 21.52
C ALA A 139 10.84 16.15 21.99
N SER A 140 10.08 15.52 21.12
CA SER A 140 9.40 14.24 21.39
C SER A 140 10.39 13.12 21.63
N LEU A 141 11.40 12.98 20.76
CA LEU A 141 12.47 11.98 20.89
C LEU A 141 13.26 12.16 22.20
N ALA A 142 13.58 13.41 22.57
CA ALA A 142 14.30 13.69 23.80
C ALA A 142 13.52 13.29 25.06
N ALA A 143 12.19 13.32 25.02
CA ALA A 143 11.35 12.82 26.11
C ALA A 143 11.45 11.30 26.27
N ASP A 144 11.74 10.59 25.18
CA ASP A 144 11.94 9.13 25.14
C ASP A 144 13.44 8.74 25.26
N GLY A 145 14.33 9.72 25.49
CA GLY A 145 15.77 9.52 25.66
C GLY A 145 16.54 9.26 24.35
N MET A 146 15.94 9.57 23.21
CA MET A 146 16.53 9.39 21.87
C MET A 146 16.90 10.75 21.25
N THR A 147 17.97 10.78 20.46
CA THR A 147 18.36 11.95 19.67
C THR A 147 17.84 11.86 18.24
N LEU A 148 17.78 13.01 17.55
CA LEU A 148 17.41 13.06 16.15
C LEU A 148 18.43 12.28 15.27
N ASP A 149 19.71 12.34 15.61
CA ASP A 149 20.75 11.60 14.89
C ASP A 149 20.59 10.09 15.06
N GLN A 150 20.25 9.61 16.24
CA GLN A 150 19.93 8.20 16.48
C GLN A 150 18.71 7.75 15.65
N LEU A 151 17.66 8.57 15.60
CA LEU A 151 16.52 8.27 14.73
C LEU A 151 16.94 8.23 13.25
N ARG A 152 17.77 9.17 12.79
CA ARG A 152 18.25 9.20 11.41
C ARG A 152 19.03 7.93 11.04
N GLU A 153 19.94 7.49 11.92
CA GLU A 153 20.69 6.26 11.71
C GLU A 153 19.79 5.01 11.71
N LYS A 154 18.82 4.96 12.61
CA LYS A 154 17.83 3.88 12.63
C LYS A 154 17.01 3.83 11.35
N VAL A 155 16.48 4.97 10.89
CA VAL A 155 15.70 5.05 9.64
C VAL A 155 16.58 4.68 8.44
N ARG A 156 17.87 5.13 8.42
CA ARG A 156 18.81 4.75 7.35
C ARG A 156 19.03 3.24 7.32
N ARG A 157 19.24 2.61 8.49
CA ARG A 157 19.39 1.16 8.62
C ARG A 157 18.15 0.42 8.12
N ASP A 158 16.96 0.84 8.53
CA ASP A 158 15.69 0.23 8.10
C ASP A 158 15.48 0.35 6.58
N LEU A 159 15.83 1.50 5.99
CA LEU A 159 15.77 1.71 4.54
C LEU A 159 16.77 0.82 3.80
N LEU A 160 18.01 0.67 4.29
CA LEU A 160 19.01 -0.24 3.71
C LEU A 160 18.53 -1.69 3.74
N LEU A 161 18.03 -2.17 4.88
CA LEU A 161 17.48 -3.52 5.02
C LEU A 161 16.34 -3.75 4.02
N ASN A 162 15.39 -2.83 3.96
CA ASN A 162 14.29 -2.93 3.00
C ASN A 162 14.79 -2.95 1.55
N GLN A 163 15.74 -2.10 1.20
CA GLN A 163 16.23 -1.98 -0.18
C GLN A 163 17.02 -3.21 -0.62
N VAL A 164 17.89 -3.77 0.25
CA VAL A 164 18.61 -5.00 -0.07
C VAL A 164 17.66 -6.20 -0.17
N GLN A 165 16.70 -6.34 0.74
CA GLN A 165 15.68 -7.38 0.68
C GLN A 165 14.90 -7.30 -0.63
N GLN A 166 14.39 -6.11 -0.97
CA GLN A 166 13.66 -5.88 -2.21
C GLN A 166 14.52 -6.18 -3.45
N GLY A 167 15.76 -5.70 -3.47
CA GLY A 167 16.65 -5.89 -4.61
C GLY A 167 17.04 -7.35 -4.84
N VAL A 168 17.42 -8.07 -3.79
CA VAL A 168 17.85 -9.47 -3.90
C VAL A 168 16.69 -10.40 -4.14
N VAL A 169 15.63 -10.28 -3.33
CA VAL A 169 14.51 -11.22 -3.35
C VAL A 169 13.67 -11.07 -4.61
N ASN A 170 13.35 -9.83 -5.06
CA ASN A 170 12.57 -9.64 -6.28
C ASN A 170 13.26 -10.18 -7.53
N ASN A 171 14.61 -10.15 -7.56
CA ASN A 171 15.37 -10.72 -8.67
C ASN A 171 15.29 -12.25 -8.75
N ARG A 172 14.94 -12.92 -7.65
CA ARG A 172 14.77 -14.39 -7.60
C ARG A 172 13.35 -14.81 -7.97
N ILE A 173 12.36 -13.93 -7.82
CA ILE A 173 10.96 -14.25 -8.05
C ILE A 173 10.65 -14.26 -9.54
N ARG A 174 10.02 -15.35 -9.98
CA ARG A 174 9.44 -15.48 -11.31
C ARG A 174 8.02 -16.03 -11.17
N VAL A 175 7.05 -15.32 -11.71
CA VAL A 175 5.66 -15.76 -11.80
C VAL A 175 5.32 -15.89 -13.28
N THR A 176 4.98 -17.08 -13.70
CA THR A 176 4.63 -17.40 -15.09
C THR A 176 3.14 -17.26 -15.33
N GLU A 177 2.74 -17.04 -16.58
CA GLU A 177 1.32 -16.97 -16.97
C GLU A 177 0.57 -18.28 -16.62
N GLN A 178 1.21 -19.45 -16.81
CA GLN A 178 0.62 -20.74 -16.45
C GLN A 178 0.32 -20.84 -14.94
N GLU A 179 1.19 -20.30 -14.10
CA GLU A 179 0.95 -20.29 -12.65
C GLU A 179 -0.19 -19.34 -12.27
N ILE A 180 -0.30 -18.20 -12.97
CA ILE A 180 -1.43 -17.28 -12.80
C ILE A 180 -2.74 -17.98 -13.18
N ASP A 181 -2.78 -18.68 -14.31
CA ASP A 181 -3.97 -19.45 -14.74
C ASP A 181 -4.35 -20.53 -13.72
N ASN A 182 -3.36 -21.28 -13.23
CA ASN A 182 -3.57 -22.30 -12.22
C ASN A 182 -4.09 -21.71 -10.90
N PHE A 183 -3.52 -20.57 -10.47
CA PHE A 183 -3.98 -19.86 -9.27
C PHE A 183 -5.41 -19.37 -9.43
N LEU A 184 -5.75 -18.69 -10.53
CA LEU A 184 -7.10 -18.20 -10.80
C LEU A 184 -8.14 -19.32 -10.88
N SER A 185 -7.73 -20.50 -11.33
CA SER A 185 -8.62 -21.68 -11.39
C SER A 185 -8.84 -22.35 -10.04
N SER A 186 -7.94 -22.11 -9.06
CA SER A 186 -8.02 -22.69 -7.73
C SER A 186 -9.12 -22.05 -6.87
N SER A 187 -9.53 -22.72 -5.79
CA SER A 187 -10.46 -22.16 -4.80
C SER A 187 -9.91 -20.88 -4.15
N ASP A 188 -8.62 -20.87 -3.85
CA ASP A 188 -7.95 -19.72 -3.22
C ASP A 188 -7.89 -18.52 -4.16
N GLY A 189 -7.58 -18.74 -5.42
CA GLY A 189 -7.54 -17.72 -6.45
C GLY A 189 -8.92 -17.13 -6.72
N LYS A 190 -9.92 -17.97 -6.90
CA LYS A 190 -11.33 -17.56 -7.03
C LYS A 190 -11.79 -16.73 -5.85
N PHE A 191 -11.46 -17.18 -4.63
CA PHE A 191 -11.78 -16.44 -3.42
C PHE A 191 -11.05 -15.08 -3.37
N ALA A 192 -9.75 -15.08 -3.61
CA ALA A 192 -8.91 -13.89 -3.50
C ALA A 192 -9.25 -12.80 -4.53
N THR A 193 -9.66 -13.21 -5.73
CA THR A 193 -9.99 -12.30 -6.84
C THR A 193 -11.47 -11.98 -6.96
N SER A 194 -12.34 -12.74 -6.24
CA SER A 194 -13.78 -12.48 -6.25
C SER A 194 -14.11 -11.07 -5.76
N PRO A 195 -15.16 -10.44 -6.29
CA PRO A 195 -15.64 -9.16 -5.80
C PRO A 195 -16.18 -9.28 -4.37
N ASP A 196 -16.16 -8.15 -3.66
CA ASP A 196 -16.80 -7.97 -2.37
C ASP A 196 -18.11 -7.19 -2.58
N TYR A 197 -19.19 -7.67 -2.00
CA TYR A 197 -20.50 -7.02 -2.01
C TYR A 197 -20.92 -6.65 -0.59
N ARG A 198 -21.48 -5.46 -0.42
CA ARG A 198 -22.23 -5.12 0.78
C ARG A 198 -23.69 -5.43 0.51
N LEU A 199 -24.21 -6.42 1.23
CA LEU A 199 -25.52 -7.00 0.92
C LEU A 199 -26.55 -6.70 1.99
N GLY A 200 -27.77 -6.41 1.54
CA GLY A 200 -28.96 -6.47 2.36
C GLY A 200 -29.69 -7.80 2.16
N HIS A 201 -30.34 -8.29 3.21
CA HIS A 201 -31.07 -9.55 3.21
C HIS A 201 -32.42 -9.43 3.93
N ILE A 202 -33.48 -9.91 3.28
CA ILE A 202 -34.81 -10.12 3.88
C ILE A 202 -35.14 -11.58 3.68
N LEU A 203 -35.53 -12.25 4.74
CA LEU A 203 -36.04 -13.62 4.75
C LEU A 203 -37.49 -13.66 5.15
N ILE A 204 -38.36 -14.24 4.33
CA ILE A 204 -39.69 -14.70 4.72
C ILE A 204 -39.61 -16.19 4.94
N SER A 205 -39.60 -16.61 6.18
CA SER A 205 -39.30 -17.98 6.57
C SER A 205 -40.45 -18.94 6.23
N VAL A 206 -40.06 -20.16 5.86
CA VAL A 206 -40.97 -21.27 5.62
C VAL A 206 -40.39 -22.50 6.28
N SER A 207 -41.09 -23.10 7.23
CA SER A 207 -40.64 -24.31 7.89
C SER A 207 -40.80 -25.54 7.00
N GLY A 208 -40.03 -26.59 7.26
CA GLY A 208 -40.16 -27.87 6.54
C GLY A 208 -41.52 -28.58 6.80
N SER A 209 -42.30 -28.12 7.77
CA SER A 209 -43.64 -28.62 8.10
C SER A 209 -44.77 -27.73 7.58
N SER A 210 -44.46 -26.63 6.87
CA SER A 210 -45.43 -25.71 6.34
C SER A 210 -46.30 -26.36 5.26
N THR A 211 -47.58 -26.01 5.30
CA THR A 211 -48.54 -26.45 4.29
C THR A 211 -48.33 -25.75 2.95
N PRO A 212 -48.82 -26.29 1.83
CA PRO A 212 -48.72 -25.63 0.52
C PRO A 212 -49.31 -24.19 0.53
N ASP A 213 -50.37 -23.96 1.29
CA ASP A 213 -51.01 -22.64 1.38
C ASP A 213 -50.16 -21.63 2.14
N GLU A 214 -49.45 -22.07 3.19
CA GLU A 214 -48.48 -21.23 3.92
C GLU A 214 -47.25 -20.89 3.07
N VAL A 215 -46.77 -21.86 2.27
CA VAL A 215 -45.68 -21.62 1.32
C VAL A 215 -46.05 -20.61 0.25
N GLU A 216 -47.27 -20.72 -0.28
CA GLU A 216 -47.80 -19.77 -1.29
C GLU A 216 -48.03 -18.38 -0.68
N ALA A 217 -48.52 -18.29 0.57
CA ALA A 217 -48.64 -17.03 1.28
C ALA A 217 -47.29 -16.33 1.49
N ALA A 218 -46.25 -17.06 1.94
CA ALA A 218 -44.89 -16.53 2.10
C ALA A 218 -44.31 -16.05 0.77
N LYS A 219 -44.57 -16.76 -0.31
CA LYS A 219 -44.16 -16.35 -1.66
C LYS A 219 -44.85 -15.04 -2.08
N GLN A 220 -46.14 -14.91 -1.86
CA GLN A 220 -46.91 -13.70 -2.18
C GLN A 220 -46.43 -12.52 -1.33
N GLU A 221 -46.08 -12.75 -0.08
CA GLU A 221 -45.48 -11.73 0.80
C GLU A 221 -44.12 -11.27 0.26
N ALA A 222 -43.24 -12.19 -0.06
CA ALA A 222 -41.92 -11.87 -0.64
C ALA A 222 -42.05 -11.10 -1.96
N GLU A 223 -42.99 -11.49 -2.82
CA GLU A 223 -43.26 -10.78 -4.07
C GLU A 223 -43.83 -9.38 -3.82
N SER A 224 -44.72 -9.21 -2.83
CA SER A 224 -45.23 -7.91 -2.42
C SER A 224 -44.10 -6.98 -1.88
N LEU A 225 -43.20 -7.52 -1.09
CA LEU A 225 -42.03 -6.77 -0.61
C LEU A 225 -41.10 -6.37 -1.77
N TYR A 226 -40.87 -7.27 -2.71
CA TYR A 226 -40.11 -6.97 -3.90
C TYR A 226 -40.70 -5.80 -4.69
N GLN A 227 -42.04 -5.82 -4.94
CA GLN A 227 -42.73 -4.74 -5.65
C GLN A 227 -42.57 -3.40 -4.89
N ARG A 228 -42.76 -3.41 -3.57
CA ARG A 228 -42.60 -2.20 -2.75
C ARG A 228 -41.17 -1.65 -2.83
N LEU A 229 -40.16 -2.53 -2.87
CA LEU A 229 -38.78 -2.12 -3.04
C LEU A 229 -38.49 -1.54 -4.44
N GLN A 230 -39.12 -2.10 -5.48
CA GLN A 230 -39.05 -1.53 -6.84
C GLN A 230 -39.72 -0.15 -6.90
N ASP A 231 -40.78 0.07 -6.11
CA ASP A 231 -41.48 1.35 -6.00
C ASP A 231 -40.76 2.37 -5.10
N GLY A 232 -39.55 2.01 -4.61
CA GLY A 232 -38.64 2.91 -3.86
C GLY A 232 -38.82 2.87 -2.35
N ALA A 233 -39.48 1.87 -1.79
CA ALA A 233 -39.59 1.72 -0.33
C ALA A 233 -38.20 1.49 0.28
N ASP A 234 -37.98 1.95 1.50
CA ASP A 234 -36.74 1.79 2.24
C ASP A 234 -36.52 0.33 2.62
N PHE A 235 -35.38 -0.23 2.20
CA PHE A 235 -35.04 -1.63 2.42
C PHE A 235 -34.89 -1.96 3.90
N ALA A 236 -34.23 -1.09 4.67
CA ALA A 236 -33.98 -1.34 6.08
C ALA A 236 -35.30 -1.35 6.89
N GLN A 237 -36.23 -0.44 6.57
CA GLN A 237 -37.53 -0.42 7.21
C GLN A 237 -38.34 -1.68 6.91
N LEU A 238 -38.28 -2.18 5.66
CA LEU A 238 -38.95 -3.41 5.29
C LEU A 238 -38.32 -4.63 5.95
N ALA A 239 -36.98 -4.67 6.05
CA ALA A 239 -36.28 -5.73 6.76
C ALA A 239 -36.66 -5.76 8.24
N ILE A 240 -36.63 -4.62 8.94
CA ILE A 240 -37.02 -4.53 10.35
C ILE A 240 -38.46 -5.00 10.57
N SER A 241 -39.38 -4.73 9.63
CA SER A 241 -40.80 -4.96 9.81
C SER A 241 -41.27 -6.35 9.39
N ASN A 242 -40.53 -7.02 8.46
CA ASN A 242 -41.04 -8.21 7.80
C ASN A 242 -40.03 -9.35 7.73
N SER A 243 -38.75 -9.13 8.03
CA SER A 243 -37.75 -10.18 7.88
C SER A 243 -37.64 -11.05 9.12
N ASP A 244 -37.58 -12.37 8.91
CA ASP A 244 -37.28 -13.39 9.93
C ASP A 244 -35.76 -13.65 10.07
N ASP A 245 -34.92 -12.91 9.36
CA ASP A 245 -33.47 -13.04 9.46
C ASP A 245 -32.91 -12.46 10.76
N GLN A 246 -31.79 -12.98 11.23
CA GLN A 246 -31.12 -12.48 12.45
C GLN A 246 -30.70 -11.02 12.35
N THR A 247 -30.38 -10.55 11.15
CA THR A 247 -29.99 -9.16 10.88
C THR A 247 -31.16 -8.22 10.66
N ALA A 248 -32.42 -8.70 10.79
CA ALA A 248 -33.64 -7.92 10.54
C ALA A 248 -33.64 -6.59 11.31
N LEU A 249 -33.32 -6.63 12.62
CA LEU A 249 -33.29 -5.43 13.49
C LEU A 249 -32.16 -4.45 13.15
N GLU A 250 -31.17 -4.90 12.41
CA GLU A 250 -30.07 -4.08 11.87
C GLU A 250 -30.38 -3.59 10.43
N GLY A 251 -31.66 -3.68 10.03
CA GLY A 251 -32.09 -3.29 8.68
C GLY A 251 -31.73 -4.31 7.60
N GLY A 252 -31.40 -5.55 7.98
CA GLY A 252 -31.02 -6.63 7.06
C GLY A 252 -29.61 -6.49 6.49
N ASP A 253 -28.77 -5.60 7.01
CA ASP A 253 -27.38 -5.41 6.50
C ASP A 253 -26.49 -6.59 6.92
N LEU A 254 -26.05 -7.41 5.94
CA LEU A 254 -25.09 -8.50 6.13
C LEU A 254 -23.64 -8.00 6.21
N GLY A 255 -23.39 -6.71 5.95
CA GLY A 255 -22.07 -6.15 5.77
C GLY A 255 -21.37 -6.66 4.49
N TRP A 256 -20.06 -6.48 4.43
CA TRP A 256 -19.24 -6.90 3.30
C TRP A 256 -19.07 -8.42 3.25
N ARG A 257 -19.36 -9.02 2.09
CA ARG A 257 -19.19 -10.44 1.82
C ARG A 257 -18.53 -10.63 0.46
N LYS A 258 -17.54 -11.55 0.38
CA LYS A 258 -17.01 -11.98 -0.90
C LYS A 258 -18.03 -12.84 -1.62
N LEU A 259 -18.16 -12.65 -2.93
CA LEU A 259 -19.04 -13.49 -3.76
C LEU A 259 -18.76 -14.98 -3.54
N ALA A 260 -17.49 -15.37 -3.47
CA ALA A 260 -17.07 -16.75 -3.23
C ALA A 260 -17.40 -17.30 -1.82
N GLN A 261 -17.88 -16.46 -0.88
CA GLN A 261 -18.34 -16.89 0.46
C GLN A 261 -19.86 -17.14 0.50
N LEU A 262 -20.59 -16.66 -0.50
CA LEU A 262 -22.04 -16.82 -0.55
C LEU A 262 -22.39 -18.25 -0.93
N PRO A 263 -23.53 -18.78 -0.44
CA PRO A 263 -24.11 -19.98 -1.01
C PRO A 263 -24.30 -19.81 -2.52
N GLU A 264 -24.04 -20.86 -3.32
CA GLU A 264 -24.11 -20.83 -4.78
C GLU A 264 -25.42 -20.21 -5.28
N LEU A 265 -26.55 -20.57 -4.66
CA LEU A 265 -27.88 -20.02 -4.94
C LEU A 265 -27.95 -18.49 -4.86
N PHE A 266 -27.17 -17.88 -3.96
CA PHE A 266 -27.12 -16.43 -3.79
C PHE A 266 -26.03 -15.80 -4.65
N ALA A 267 -24.89 -16.48 -4.78
CA ALA A 267 -23.77 -16.01 -5.58
C ALA A 267 -24.18 -15.73 -7.03
N ASP A 268 -24.89 -16.69 -7.65
CA ASP A 268 -25.36 -16.58 -9.05
C ASP A 268 -26.30 -15.38 -9.26
N VAL A 269 -27.09 -15.03 -8.24
CA VAL A 269 -28.00 -13.88 -8.32
C VAL A 269 -27.27 -12.58 -8.04
N VAL A 270 -26.43 -12.56 -7.00
CA VAL A 270 -25.71 -11.34 -6.55
C VAL A 270 -24.73 -10.84 -7.60
N ASP A 271 -24.08 -11.74 -8.34
CA ASP A 271 -23.12 -11.37 -9.39
C ASP A 271 -23.78 -10.59 -10.55
N GLY A 272 -25.07 -10.80 -10.74
CA GLY A 272 -25.86 -10.08 -11.77
C GLY A 272 -26.57 -8.81 -11.25
N LEU A 273 -26.50 -8.48 -9.94
CA LEU A 273 -27.19 -7.33 -9.39
C LEU A 273 -26.34 -6.04 -9.50
N GLU A 274 -26.90 -5.02 -10.11
CA GLU A 274 -26.32 -3.67 -10.06
C GLU A 274 -26.36 -3.08 -8.64
N VAL A 275 -25.49 -2.10 -8.38
CA VAL A 275 -25.50 -1.37 -7.10
C VAL A 275 -26.83 -0.63 -6.93
N GLY A 276 -27.49 -0.89 -5.81
CA GLY A 276 -28.83 -0.39 -5.48
C GLY A 276 -29.97 -1.34 -5.87
N GLU A 277 -29.72 -2.34 -6.70
CA GLU A 277 -30.71 -3.29 -7.17
C GLU A 277 -31.08 -4.34 -6.12
N VAL A 278 -32.31 -4.83 -6.20
CA VAL A 278 -32.88 -5.89 -5.35
C VAL A 278 -33.21 -7.10 -6.21
N SER A 279 -32.84 -8.29 -5.75
CA SER A 279 -33.16 -9.55 -6.40
C SER A 279 -34.68 -9.83 -6.40
N LYS A 280 -35.11 -10.60 -7.39
CA LYS A 280 -36.44 -11.30 -7.25
C LYS A 280 -36.38 -12.26 -6.08
N PRO A 281 -37.57 -12.66 -5.51
CA PRO A 281 -37.61 -13.64 -4.44
C PRO A 281 -36.90 -14.96 -4.80
N ILE A 282 -35.90 -15.35 -4.01
CA ILE A 282 -35.10 -16.57 -4.19
C ILE A 282 -35.66 -17.63 -3.23
N ARG A 283 -36.06 -18.78 -3.73
CA ARG A 283 -36.54 -19.89 -2.90
C ARG A 283 -35.41 -20.76 -2.38
N SER A 284 -35.32 -20.95 -1.07
CA SER A 284 -34.43 -21.93 -0.43
C SER A 284 -35.21 -22.86 0.52
N GLY A 285 -34.51 -23.78 1.21
CA GLY A 285 -35.09 -24.61 2.26
C GLY A 285 -35.59 -23.81 3.46
N ALA A 286 -35.05 -22.62 3.72
CA ALA A 286 -35.44 -21.76 4.85
C ALA A 286 -36.62 -20.83 4.54
N GLY A 287 -36.90 -20.57 3.26
CA GLY A 287 -37.97 -19.62 2.91
C GLY A 287 -37.69 -18.91 1.57
N PHE A 288 -38.22 -17.69 1.48
CA PHE A 288 -37.97 -16.80 0.35
C PHE A 288 -37.04 -15.66 0.77
N HIS A 289 -36.05 -15.40 -0.03
CA HIS A 289 -35.00 -14.42 0.24
C HIS A 289 -35.07 -13.28 -0.77
N LEU A 290 -34.90 -12.06 -0.32
CA LEU A 290 -34.63 -10.89 -1.13
C LEU A 290 -33.23 -10.39 -0.79
N LEU A 291 -32.39 -10.22 -1.78
CA LEU A 291 -31.04 -9.70 -1.63
C LEU A 291 -30.96 -8.32 -2.28
N LYS A 292 -30.29 -7.38 -1.64
CA LYS A 292 -29.98 -6.06 -2.19
C LYS A 292 -28.48 -5.85 -2.25
N ASN A 293 -27.99 -5.40 -3.38
CA ASN A 293 -26.61 -4.95 -3.52
C ASN A 293 -26.53 -3.47 -3.10
N PHE A 294 -26.03 -3.17 -1.91
CA PHE A 294 -25.82 -1.79 -1.48
C PHE A 294 -24.59 -1.17 -2.11
N GLU A 295 -23.49 -1.93 -2.16
CA GLU A 295 -22.19 -1.47 -2.62
C GLU A 295 -21.38 -2.67 -3.15
N GLN A 296 -20.51 -2.42 -4.12
CA GLN A 296 -19.60 -3.42 -4.68
C GLN A 296 -18.17 -2.92 -4.71
N ARG A 297 -17.21 -3.80 -4.43
CA ARG A 297 -15.77 -3.55 -4.53
C ARG A 297 -15.09 -4.63 -5.34
N GLY A 298 -14.33 -4.22 -6.36
CA GLY A 298 -13.73 -5.17 -7.29
C GLY A 298 -14.77 -5.91 -8.11
N GLY A 299 -14.33 -6.71 -9.08
CA GLY A 299 -15.25 -7.31 -10.05
C GLY A 299 -15.91 -6.27 -10.96
N GLY A 300 -16.87 -6.70 -11.74
CA GLY A 300 -17.55 -5.89 -12.75
C GLY A 300 -16.68 -5.60 -13.96
N GLU A 301 -17.33 -5.17 -15.03
CA GLU A 301 -16.65 -4.80 -16.25
C GLU A 301 -15.75 -3.58 -15.99
N GLN A 302 -14.45 -3.71 -16.30
CA GLN A 302 -13.48 -2.62 -16.23
C GLN A 302 -13.38 -1.98 -17.62
N LEU A 303 -14.46 -1.34 -18.04
CA LEU A 303 -14.52 -0.64 -19.33
C LEU A 303 -13.66 0.62 -19.25
N VAL A 304 -12.59 0.63 -20.02
CA VAL A 304 -11.69 1.76 -20.16
C VAL A 304 -11.81 2.32 -21.56
N GLN A 305 -11.99 3.64 -21.66
CA GLN A 305 -11.96 4.31 -22.97
C GLN A 305 -10.50 4.43 -23.42
N GLN A 306 -10.11 3.62 -24.39
CA GLN A 306 -8.80 3.74 -25.04
C GLN A 306 -8.89 4.74 -26.19
N THR A 307 -7.81 5.49 -26.38
CA THR A 307 -7.64 6.40 -27.50
C THR A 307 -6.46 5.96 -28.34
N LYS A 308 -6.66 5.84 -29.65
CA LYS A 308 -5.58 5.65 -30.60
C LYS A 308 -5.14 7.03 -31.11
N ALA A 309 -3.86 7.32 -30.91
CA ALA A 309 -3.31 8.61 -31.31
C ALA A 309 -1.98 8.45 -32.06
N ARG A 310 -1.62 9.48 -32.81
CA ARG A 310 -0.29 9.64 -33.39
C ARG A 310 0.20 11.06 -33.16
N HIS A 311 1.52 11.26 -33.08
CA HIS A 311 2.09 12.54 -32.74
C HIS A 311 3.35 12.88 -33.53
N ILE A 312 3.72 14.15 -33.52
CA ILE A 312 5.01 14.67 -33.95
C ILE A 312 5.60 15.45 -32.79
N LEU A 313 6.86 15.14 -32.42
CA LEU A 313 7.61 15.78 -31.35
C LEU A 313 8.76 16.59 -31.94
N ILE A 314 8.92 17.83 -31.52
CA ILE A 314 10.12 18.64 -31.70
C ILE A 314 10.70 18.96 -30.32
N LYS A 315 11.97 18.58 -30.13
CA LYS A 315 12.69 18.85 -28.88
C LYS A 315 13.31 20.23 -28.91
N THR A 316 13.29 20.93 -27.79
CA THR A 316 14.00 22.18 -27.64
C THR A 316 15.48 21.94 -27.32
N SER A 317 16.33 22.82 -27.86
CA SER A 317 17.78 22.76 -27.67
C SER A 317 18.37 24.19 -27.74
N GLU A 318 19.67 24.32 -27.60
CA GLU A 318 20.35 25.63 -27.73
C GLU A 318 20.15 26.32 -29.12
N ILE A 319 19.87 25.50 -30.14
CA ILE A 319 19.67 25.98 -31.53
C ILE A 319 18.20 25.92 -32.00
N MET A 320 17.34 25.28 -31.19
CA MET A 320 15.89 25.14 -31.43
C MET A 320 15.18 25.62 -30.17
N ASP A 321 14.90 26.92 -30.11
CA ASP A 321 14.17 27.52 -29.01
C ASP A 321 12.67 27.15 -29.03
N ASP A 322 11.94 27.54 -28.00
CA ASP A 322 10.52 27.25 -27.87
C ASP A 322 9.68 27.88 -28.99
N GLU A 323 10.01 29.10 -29.43
CA GLU A 323 9.28 29.84 -30.46
C GLU A 323 9.46 29.17 -31.82
N THR A 324 10.70 28.84 -32.18
CA THR A 324 11.03 28.16 -33.43
C THR A 324 10.40 26.75 -33.49
N ALA A 325 10.41 26.01 -32.37
CA ALA A 325 9.79 24.66 -32.29
C ALA A 325 8.27 24.76 -32.48
N GLN A 326 7.63 25.75 -31.85
CA GLN A 326 6.19 25.98 -31.97
C GLN A 326 5.80 26.39 -33.37
N GLU A 327 6.55 27.36 -34.00
CA GLU A 327 6.32 27.80 -35.38
C GLU A 327 6.44 26.61 -36.34
N LYS A 328 7.51 25.83 -36.25
CA LYS A 328 7.72 24.64 -37.10
C LYS A 328 6.56 23.66 -36.99
N LEU A 329 6.07 23.38 -35.78
CA LEU A 329 4.93 22.48 -35.61
C LEU A 329 3.61 23.09 -36.09
N SER A 330 3.45 24.40 -35.97
CA SER A 330 2.29 25.10 -36.54
C SER A 330 2.26 24.98 -38.08
N ASP A 331 3.42 25.13 -38.73
CA ASP A 331 3.54 24.97 -40.18
C ASP A 331 3.27 23.51 -40.62
N ILE A 332 3.79 22.55 -39.86
CA ILE A 332 3.52 21.11 -40.11
C ILE A 332 2.04 20.81 -39.94
N LYS A 333 1.41 21.31 -38.86
CA LYS A 333 -0.02 21.16 -38.65
C LYS A 333 -0.83 21.72 -39.82
N GLN A 334 -0.51 22.94 -40.26
CA GLN A 334 -1.18 23.56 -41.41
C GLN A 334 -1.04 22.71 -42.69
N GLN A 335 0.16 22.19 -42.95
CA GLN A 335 0.38 21.31 -44.12
C GLN A 335 -0.49 20.05 -44.06
N ILE A 336 -0.63 19.46 -42.84
CA ILE A 336 -1.48 18.28 -42.66
C ILE A 336 -2.96 18.65 -42.84
N GLU A 337 -3.40 19.80 -42.34
CA GLU A 337 -4.77 20.31 -42.51
C GLU A 337 -5.06 20.59 -43.99
N ASP A 338 -4.03 21.00 -44.77
CA ASP A 338 -4.11 21.22 -46.21
C ASP A 338 -4.00 19.93 -47.04
N GLY A 339 -3.85 18.76 -46.38
CA GLY A 339 -3.92 17.44 -47.01
C GLY A 339 -2.62 16.66 -47.09
N ALA A 340 -1.54 17.13 -46.46
CA ALA A 340 -0.31 16.31 -46.33
C ALA A 340 -0.56 15.09 -45.44
N ASP A 341 0.13 13.99 -45.74
CA ASP A 341 0.02 12.78 -44.94
C ASP A 341 0.72 12.93 -43.58
N PHE A 342 -0.01 12.74 -42.49
CA PHE A 342 0.53 12.88 -41.13
C PHE A 342 1.70 11.94 -40.90
N ALA A 343 1.64 10.71 -41.42
CA ALA A 343 2.67 9.72 -41.19
C ALA A 343 3.98 10.05 -41.92
N GLU A 344 3.88 10.66 -43.10
CA GLU A 344 5.05 11.18 -43.84
C GLU A 344 5.66 12.35 -43.09
N MET A 345 4.84 13.33 -42.67
CA MET A 345 5.29 14.45 -41.88
C MET A 345 5.95 14.06 -40.57
N ALA A 346 5.43 13.00 -39.91
CA ALA A 346 6.03 12.45 -38.70
C ALA A 346 7.39 11.78 -38.97
N ARG A 347 7.54 11.00 -40.04
CA ARG A 347 8.82 10.37 -40.42
C ARG A 347 9.90 11.40 -40.75
N GLU A 348 9.52 12.52 -41.35
CA GLU A 348 10.46 13.56 -41.79
C GLU A 348 10.85 14.52 -40.68
N ASN A 349 9.95 14.78 -39.74
CA ASN A 349 10.09 15.89 -38.81
C ASN A 349 10.08 15.53 -37.35
N SER A 350 9.54 14.34 -36.96
CA SER A 350 9.45 13.97 -35.55
C SER A 350 10.81 13.55 -34.98
N GLU A 351 11.07 13.99 -33.77
CA GLU A 351 12.25 13.62 -32.98
C GLU A 351 11.91 12.54 -31.92
N ASP A 352 10.71 11.97 -31.98
CA ASP A 352 10.35 10.82 -31.16
C ASP A 352 10.81 9.52 -31.84
N ILE A 353 11.96 9.01 -31.38
CA ILE A 353 12.57 7.78 -31.93
C ILE A 353 11.63 6.58 -31.82
N GLY A 354 10.75 6.55 -30.81
CA GLY A 354 9.84 5.44 -30.57
C GLY A 354 8.73 5.30 -31.60
N SER A 355 8.22 6.41 -32.15
CA SER A 355 7.07 6.39 -33.06
C SER A 355 7.35 6.97 -34.45
N MET A 356 8.40 7.78 -34.64
CA MET A 356 8.65 8.49 -35.90
C MET A 356 8.66 7.57 -37.14
N LEU A 357 9.33 6.43 -37.05
CA LEU A 357 9.45 5.46 -38.16
C LEU A 357 8.09 4.82 -38.51
N ASN A 358 7.19 4.75 -37.53
CA ASN A 358 5.82 4.25 -37.69
C ASN A 358 4.82 5.38 -38.01
N GLY A 359 5.31 6.55 -38.49
CA GLY A 359 4.42 7.66 -38.82
C GLY A 359 3.81 8.35 -37.60
N GLY A 360 4.51 8.31 -36.46
CA GLY A 360 4.08 8.89 -35.19
C GLY A 360 3.04 8.06 -34.43
N ASP A 361 2.67 6.85 -34.89
CA ASP A 361 1.63 6.02 -34.26
C ASP A 361 2.06 5.56 -32.86
N LEU A 362 1.22 5.89 -31.87
CA LEU A 362 1.37 5.53 -30.46
C LEU A 362 0.52 4.30 -30.07
N GLY A 363 -0.27 3.79 -31.02
CA GLY A 363 -1.21 2.70 -30.79
C GLY A 363 -2.39 3.10 -29.90
N TRP A 364 -3.04 2.09 -29.31
CA TRP A 364 -4.11 2.27 -28.33
C TRP A 364 -3.54 2.54 -26.95
N ALA A 365 -3.97 3.61 -26.33
CA ALA A 365 -3.51 4.03 -25.00
C ALA A 365 -4.67 4.11 -24.01
N ASN A 366 -4.41 3.64 -22.79
CA ASN A 366 -5.29 3.84 -21.64
C ASN A 366 -5.14 5.28 -21.10
N PRO A 367 -6.15 5.85 -20.43
CA PRO A 367 -6.01 7.07 -19.67
C PRO A 367 -4.84 6.97 -18.66
N GLY A 368 -4.03 8.02 -18.58
CA GLY A 368 -2.86 8.06 -17.71
C GLY A 368 -1.59 7.41 -18.27
N THR A 369 -1.60 6.99 -19.54
CA THR A 369 -0.40 6.45 -20.22
C THR A 369 0.62 7.53 -20.51
N PHE A 370 0.16 8.75 -20.81
CA PHE A 370 1.01 9.87 -21.20
C PHE A 370 1.12 10.94 -20.12
N VAL A 371 2.01 11.89 -20.31
CA VAL A 371 2.16 13.03 -19.40
C VAL A 371 0.91 13.92 -19.44
N PRO A 372 0.57 14.65 -18.34
CA PRO A 372 -0.70 15.35 -18.19
C PRO A 372 -1.05 16.31 -19.33
N ALA A 373 -0.05 17.03 -19.88
CA ALA A 373 -0.28 17.97 -20.99
C ALA A 373 -0.69 17.24 -22.27
N PHE A 374 -0.16 16.04 -22.51
CA PHE A 374 -0.51 15.22 -23.68
C PHE A 374 -1.89 14.58 -23.49
N GLU A 375 -2.20 14.07 -22.30
CA GLU A 375 -3.51 13.51 -21.94
C GLU A 375 -4.62 14.55 -22.10
N ALA A 376 -4.40 15.79 -21.63
CA ALA A 376 -5.38 16.86 -21.75
C ALA A 376 -5.65 17.19 -23.23
N ALA A 377 -4.59 17.37 -24.03
CA ALA A 377 -4.73 17.64 -25.45
C ALA A 377 -5.44 16.50 -26.19
N MET A 378 -5.12 15.26 -25.85
CA MET A 378 -5.75 14.07 -26.44
C MET A 378 -7.23 13.94 -26.05
N ALA A 379 -7.58 14.25 -24.79
CA ALA A 379 -8.96 14.16 -24.30
C ALA A 379 -9.88 15.21 -24.98
N GLU A 380 -9.39 16.42 -25.20
CA GLU A 380 -10.14 17.53 -25.79
C GLU A 380 -10.29 17.42 -27.32
N THR A 381 -9.47 16.60 -27.99
CA THR A 381 -9.45 16.51 -29.47
C THR A 381 -10.47 15.48 -29.96
N GLU A 382 -11.31 15.84 -30.89
CA GLU A 382 -12.24 14.90 -31.53
C GLU A 382 -11.52 13.85 -32.42
N ILE A 383 -12.19 12.75 -32.72
CA ILE A 383 -11.67 11.73 -33.65
C ILE A 383 -11.41 12.35 -35.01
N GLY A 384 -10.22 12.14 -35.53
CA GLY A 384 -9.73 12.77 -36.79
C GLY A 384 -9.11 14.16 -36.60
N GLY A 385 -9.34 14.82 -35.46
CA GLY A 385 -8.82 16.17 -35.16
C GLY A 385 -7.34 16.18 -34.83
N ILE A 386 -6.71 17.36 -34.97
CA ILE A 386 -5.31 17.62 -34.67
C ILE A 386 -5.20 18.69 -33.58
N ALA A 387 -4.63 18.30 -32.42
CA ALA A 387 -4.33 19.22 -31.34
C ALA A 387 -2.91 19.81 -31.44
N GLY A 388 -2.73 20.94 -30.81
CA GLY A 388 -1.43 21.59 -30.64
C GLY A 388 -1.16 22.67 -31.68
N PRO A 389 0.06 23.25 -31.67
CA PRO A 389 1.21 22.83 -30.82
C PRO A 389 1.00 23.05 -29.32
N PHE A 390 1.42 22.09 -28.50
CA PHE A 390 1.43 22.19 -27.04
C PHE A 390 2.76 21.67 -26.47
N LYS A 391 3.14 22.17 -25.28
CA LYS A 391 4.43 21.84 -24.64
C LYS A 391 4.28 20.78 -23.57
N SER A 392 5.23 19.84 -23.53
CA SER A 392 5.44 18.89 -22.43
C SER A 392 6.90 18.97 -21.92
N GLN A 393 7.22 18.11 -20.95
CA GLN A 393 8.63 17.95 -20.49
C GLN A 393 9.58 17.40 -21.57
N PHE A 394 9.05 16.82 -22.64
CA PHE A 394 9.83 16.22 -23.73
C PHE A 394 10.06 17.18 -24.91
N GLY A 395 9.35 18.29 -24.97
CA GLY A 395 9.38 19.25 -26.05
C GLY A 395 7.98 19.70 -26.48
N TRP A 396 7.85 20.13 -27.72
CA TRP A 396 6.61 20.56 -28.33
C TRP A 396 5.99 19.44 -29.17
N HIS A 397 4.67 19.37 -29.13
CA HIS A 397 3.90 18.29 -29.77
C HIS A 397 2.77 18.86 -30.62
N ILE A 398 2.48 18.19 -31.73
CA ILE A 398 1.14 18.07 -32.28
C ILE A 398 0.70 16.62 -32.20
N LEU A 399 -0.57 16.37 -31.98
CA LEU A 399 -1.15 15.04 -31.98
C LEU A 399 -2.40 14.96 -32.82
N GLN A 400 -2.69 13.81 -33.37
CA GLN A 400 -3.97 13.50 -33.97
C GLN A 400 -4.61 12.33 -33.25
N VAL A 401 -5.89 12.47 -32.92
CA VAL A 401 -6.71 11.36 -32.43
C VAL A 401 -7.22 10.58 -33.62
N VAL A 402 -6.82 9.33 -33.72
CA VAL A 402 -7.20 8.46 -34.85
C VAL A 402 -8.54 7.78 -34.59
N ASP A 403 -8.73 7.27 -33.37
CA ASP A 403 -9.95 6.53 -33.00
C ASP A 403 -10.10 6.45 -31.48
N ARG A 404 -11.29 6.04 -31.01
CA ARG A 404 -11.59 5.74 -29.60
C ARG A 404 -12.42 4.47 -29.50
N ARG A 405 -12.11 3.64 -28.50
CA ARG A 405 -12.89 2.44 -28.21
C ARG A 405 -13.07 2.23 -26.71
N GLN A 406 -14.08 1.50 -26.35
CA GLN A 406 -14.15 0.89 -25.01
C GLN A 406 -13.49 -0.48 -25.06
N GLU A 407 -12.60 -0.72 -24.13
CA GLU A 407 -11.92 -1.99 -23.94
C GLU A 407 -12.21 -2.50 -22.55
N ASP A 408 -12.65 -3.75 -22.44
CA ASP A 408 -12.80 -4.40 -21.14
C ASP A 408 -11.45 -4.95 -20.67
N LEU A 409 -10.95 -4.36 -19.59
CA LEU A 409 -9.69 -4.76 -18.95
C LEU A 409 -9.90 -5.63 -17.71
N SER A 410 -11.10 -6.13 -17.46
CA SER A 410 -11.43 -6.95 -16.28
C SER A 410 -10.47 -8.11 -16.11
N ASP A 411 -10.23 -8.88 -17.16
CA ASP A 411 -9.27 -9.98 -17.12
C ASP A 411 -7.84 -9.54 -16.82
N VAL A 412 -7.41 -8.43 -17.39
CA VAL A 412 -6.07 -7.87 -17.15
C VAL A 412 -5.93 -7.44 -15.69
N VAL A 413 -6.94 -6.79 -15.13
CA VAL A 413 -6.96 -6.35 -13.73
C VAL A 413 -6.92 -7.56 -12.79
N ILE A 414 -7.72 -8.58 -13.05
CA ILE A 414 -7.77 -9.82 -12.25
C ILE A 414 -6.42 -10.55 -12.32
N ARG A 415 -5.84 -10.71 -13.51
CA ARG A 415 -4.53 -11.35 -13.69
C ARG A 415 -3.41 -10.59 -13.00
N ASN A 416 -3.39 -9.26 -13.12
CA ASN A 416 -2.41 -8.41 -12.43
C ASN A 416 -2.53 -8.54 -10.90
N LYS A 417 -3.76 -8.54 -10.37
CA LYS A 417 -4.02 -8.77 -8.94
C LYS A 417 -3.52 -10.14 -8.49
N ALA A 418 -3.80 -11.19 -9.25
CA ALA A 418 -3.33 -12.55 -8.99
C ALA A 418 -1.79 -12.62 -9.01
N ALA A 419 -1.16 -12.04 -10.03
CA ALA A 419 0.29 -11.98 -10.16
C ALA A 419 0.95 -11.24 -8.99
N GLN A 420 0.35 -10.12 -8.55
CA GLN A 420 0.82 -9.37 -7.39
C GLN A 420 0.74 -10.22 -6.11
N MET A 421 -0.40 -10.84 -5.82
CA MET A 421 -0.58 -11.70 -4.65
C MET A 421 0.40 -12.87 -4.63
N MET A 422 0.65 -13.48 -5.79
CA MET A 422 1.62 -14.56 -5.93
C MET A 422 3.05 -14.08 -5.71
N ARG A 423 3.41 -12.87 -6.20
CA ARG A 423 4.72 -12.25 -5.93
C ARG A 423 4.91 -11.94 -4.45
N GLU A 424 3.90 -11.36 -3.79
CA GLU A 424 3.94 -11.05 -2.36
C GLU A 424 4.13 -12.33 -1.51
N ARG A 425 3.43 -13.41 -1.85
CA ARG A 425 3.60 -14.71 -1.19
C ARG A 425 5.00 -15.27 -1.40
N ARG A 426 5.48 -15.31 -2.64
CA ARG A 426 6.83 -15.76 -2.98
C ARG A 426 7.91 -14.89 -2.37
N PHE A 427 7.67 -13.59 -2.28
CA PHE A 427 8.61 -12.69 -1.63
C PHE A 427 8.88 -13.11 -0.18
N ASN A 428 7.85 -13.42 0.58
CA ASN A 428 8.01 -13.87 1.97
C ASN A 428 8.71 -15.24 2.06
N GLU A 429 8.41 -16.16 1.15
CA GLU A 429 9.05 -17.47 1.09
C GLU A 429 10.54 -17.33 0.71
N GLU A 430 10.85 -16.61 -0.35
CA GLU A 430 12.22 -16.38 -0.83
C GLU A 430 13.05 -15.53 0.15
N LEU A 431 12.43 -14.58 0.84
CA LEU A 431 13.10 -13.81 1.89
C LEU A 431 13.59 -14.73 3.01
N GLN A 432 12.75 -15.67 3.46
CA GLN A 432 13.16 -16.64 4.48
C GLN A 432 14.29 -17.54 3.99
N VAL A 433 14.20 -18.03 2.75
CA VAL A 433 15.25 -18.86 2.14
C VAL A 433 16.56 -18.08 2.06
N TRP A 434 16.51 -16.85 1.54
CA TRP A 434 17.71 -16.00 1.45
C TRP A 434 18.32 -15.69 2.82
N GLN A 435 17.51 -15.42 3.83
CA GLN A 435 17.97 -15.18 5.19
C GLN A 435 18.64 -16.41 5.81
N LEU A 436 18.15 -17.61 5.54
CA LEU A 436 18.81 -18.86 5.94
C LEU A 436 20.14 -19.06 5.20
N GLU A 437 20.15 -18.81 3.88
CA GLU A 437 21.39 -18.88 3.09
C GLU A 437 22.47 -17.89 3.58
N LEU A 438 22.09 -16.66 3.95
CA LEU A 438 23.01 -15.70 4.56
C LEU A 438 23.65 -16.26 5.83
N ARG A 439 22.81 -16.80 6.71
CA ARG A 439 23.26 -17.34 7.99
C ARG A 439 24.16 -18.57 7.81
N ASP A 440 23.79 -19.47 6.90
CA ASP A 440 24.52 -20.72 6.66
C ASP A 440 25.91 -20.48 6.04
N ASN A 441 26.07 -19.39 5.29
CA ASN A 441 27.34 -19.05 4.63
C ASN A 441 28.24 -18.11 5.45
N ALA A 442 27.70 -17.55 6.55
CA ALA A 442 28.40 -16.56 7.36
C ALA A 442 29.31 -17.16 8.42
N TYR A 443 30.38 -16.47 8.74
CA TYR A 443 31.14 -16.71 9.96
C TYR A 443 30.47 -15.99 11.13
N ILE A 444 30.00 -16.75 12.13
CA ILE A 444 29.33 -16.22 13.32
C ILE A 444 30.04 -16.74 14.56
N ASP A 445 30.56 -15.84 15.40
CA ASP A 445 31.19 -16.15 16.67
C ASP A 445 30.47 -15.37 17.79
N ILE A 446 29.58 -16.06 18.51
CA ILE A 446 28.82 -15.50 19.64
C ILE A 446 29.72 -15.57 20.89
N LYS A 447 29.95 -14.40 21.49
CA LYS A 447 30.70 -14.30 22.74
C LYS A 447 29.76 -14.57 23.91
N ASP A 448 30.26 -15.24 24.95
CA ASP A 448 29.48 -15.51 26.16
C ASP A 448 28.89 -14.21 26.73
N VAL A 449 27.56 -14.11 26.73
CA VAL A 449 26.82 -12.98 27.28
C VAL A 449 26.90 -12.94 28.81
N ASP A 450 27.09 -14.11 29.43
CA ASP A 450 27.29 -14.25 30.86
C ASP A 450 28.78 -14.06 31.21
N GLY A 451 29.12 -12.84 31.62
CA GLY A 451 30.47 -12.52 32.15
C GLY A 451 30.79 -13.27 33.47
N ALA A 452 30.86 -14.60 33.41
CA ALA A 452 31.50 -15.37 34.46
C ALA A 452 33.02 -15.40 34.15
N GLU A 453 33.75 -14.47 34.77
CA GLU A 453 35.21 -14.65 34.96
C GLU A 453 35.45 -16.02 35.60
N SER A 454 36.04 -16.92 34.83
CA SER A 454 36.60 -18.16 35.37
C SER A 454 38.08 -17.99 35.70
#